data_752646ea7bbf51b7ffa5ed1d3480cc8f
#
_entry.id   752646ea7bbf51b7ffa5ed1d3480cc8f
#
_cell.length_a   1.000
_cell.length_b   1.000
_cell.length_c   1.000
_cell.angle_alpha   90.00
_cell.angle_beta   90.00
_cell.angle_gamma   90.00
#
_symmetry.space_group_name_H-M   'P 1'
#
loop_
_entity.id
_entity.type
_entity.pdbx_description
1 polymer ?
#
loop_
_entity_poly.entity_id
_entity_poly.type
_entity_poly.pdbx_seq_one_letter_code
_entity_poly.pdbx_strand_id
1 'polypeptide(L)'
;MVKVGIIMGSQSDWPTMREAAALLDELGVSYETKIVSAHRTPDRLWDYGKTAVERGLQVIIAGAGGAAHLPGMMASKTRVPVVGVPIQTRALSGVDSLYSILQMPRGYPVATMAIGGGANAGLMAAQMLAVADAGLAERVDAWRAALTASIAEEPKDD
;
A
#
# COMPACT_ATOMS: atom_id res chain seq x y z
N MET A 1 10.30 -9.33 -13.26
CA MET A 1 10.92 -8.57 -12.14
C MET A 1 9.83 -8.02 -11.25
N VAL A 2 9.96 -8.16 -9.94
CA VAL A 2 8.97 -7.66 -8.97
C VAL A 2 8.99 -6.14 -8.94
N LYS A 3 7.82 -5.50 -9.13
CA LYS A 3 7.68 -4.03 -9.19
C LYS A 3 7.17 -3.41 -7.88
N VAL A 4 6.34 -4.14 -7.13
CA VAL A 4 5.70 -3.63 -5.92
C VAL A 4 6.08 -4.48 -4.71
N GLY A 5 6.48 -3.84 -3.62
CA GLY A 5 6.64 -4.48 -2.33
C GLY A 5 5.42 -4.22 -1.45
N ILE A 6 4.78 -5.27 -0.95
CA ILE A 6 3.72 -5.18 0.06
C ILE A 6 4.33 -5.62 1.39
N ILE A 7 4.50 -4.68 2.31
CA ILE A 7 5.06 -4.94 3.62
C ILE A 7 4.07 -4.60 4.73
N MET A 8 4.15 -5.31 5.83
CA MET A 8 3.25 -5.13 6.97
C MET A 8 3.94 -5.47 8.28
N GLY A 9 3.52 -4.86 9.36
CA GLY A 9 4.14 -5.02 10.67
C GLY A 9 3.87 -6.35 11.35
N SER A 10 2.82 -7.06 10.96
CA SER A 10 2.37 -8.28 11.61
C SER A 10 1.54 -9.16 10.66
N GLN A 11 1.48 -10.46 10.95
CA GLN A 11 0.57 -11.38 10.29
C GLN A 11 -0.90 -10.95 10.42
N SER A 12 -1.26 -10.29 11.52
CA SER A 12 -2.63 -9.79 11.74
C SER A 12 -3.05 -8.67 10.78
N ASP A 13 -2.10 -8.03 10.08
CA ASP A 13 -2.38 -7.01 9.06
C ASP A 13 -2.71 -7.64 7.69
N TRP A 14 -2.40 -8.91 7.50
CA TRP A 14 -2.56 -9.59 6.21
C TRP A 14 -3.99 -9.55 5.66
N PRO A 15 -5.07 -9.73 6.45
CA PRO A 15 -6.43 -9.61 5.92
C PRO A 15 -6.71 -8.30 5.17
N THR A 16 -6.14 -7.18 5.62
CA THR A 16 -6.22 -5.89 4.94
C THR A 16 -5.24 -5.81 3.77
N MET A 17 -4.00 -6.22 3.97
CA MET A 17 -2.95 -6.07 2.97
C MET A 17 -3.10 -7.02 1.78
N ARG A 18 -3.73 -8.18 1.96
CA ARG A 18 -4.05 -9.10 0.85
C ARG A 18 -5.01 -8.48 -0.18
N GLU A 19 -5.78 -7.46 0.19
CA GLU A 19 -6.65 -6.75 -0.75
C GLU A 19 -5.82 -5.97 -1.78
N ALA A 20 -4.68 -5.42 -1.37
CA ALA A 20 -3.73 -4.82 -2.30
C ALA A 20 -3.13 -5.87 -3.25
N ALA A 21 -2.75 -7.03 -2.71
CA ALA A 21 -2.22 -8.14 -3.51
C ALA A 21 -3.26 -8.61 -4.55
N ALA A 22 -4.51 -8.83 -4.13
CA ALA A 22 -5.59 -9.26 -5.02
C ALA A 22 -5.82 -8.28 -6.18
N LEU A 23 -5.80 -6.98 -5.88
CA LEU A 23 -5.96 -5.96 -6.93
C LEU A 23 -4.77 -5.92 -7.90
N LEU A 24 -3.55 -6.08 -7.39
CA LEU A 24 -2.37 -6.15 -8.25
C LEU A 24 -2.37 -7.41 -9.12
N ASP A 25 -2.85 -8.55 -8.60
CA ASP A 25 -3.07 -9.78 -9.40
C ASP A 25 -4.07 -9.52 -10.52
N GLU A 26 -5.21 -8.89 -10.21
CA GLU A 26 -6.25 -8.54 -11.18
C GLU A 26 -5.73 -7.62 -12.30
N LEU A 27 -4.85 -6.69 -11.96
CA LEU A 27 -4.23 -5.76 -12.90
C LEU A 27 -2.95 -6.30 -13.55
N GLY A 28 -2.52 -7.53 -13.22
CA GLY A 28 -1.31 -8.15 -13.77
C GLY A 28 -0.01 -7.46 -13.39
N VAL A 29 0.06 -6.92 -12.18
CA VAL A 29 1.25 -6.25 -11.64
C VAL A 29 2.01 -7.20 -10.70
N SER A 30 3.29 -7.41 -10.95
CA SER A 30 4.13 -8.26 -10.12
C SER A 30 4.46 -7.62 -8.77
N TYR A 31 4.34 -8.39 -7.70
CA TYR A 31 4.61 -7.93 -6.34
C TYR A 31 5.27 -9.03 -5.49
N GLU A 32 5.81 -8.63 -4.35
CA GLU A 32 6.21 -9.52 -3.26
C GLU A 32 5.53 -9.09 -1.95
N THR A 33 5.43 -10.02 -1.00
CA THR A 33 4.86 -9.76 0.32
C THR A 33 5.87 -10.11 1.41
N LYS A 34 6.01 -9.23 2.42
CA LYS A 34 6.92 -9.46 3.56
C LYS A 34 6.32 -8.92 4.85
N ILE A 35 6.56 -9.64 5.93
CA ILE A 35 6.36 -9.08 7.29
C ILE A 35 7.64 -8.36 7.68
N VAL A 36 7.50 -7.05 7.89
CA VAL A 36 8.58 -6.13 8.27
C VAL A 36 8.08 -5.26 9.40
N SER A 37 8.43 -5.60 10.63
CA SER A 37 8.03 -4.82 11.80
C SER A 37 9.06 -3.74 12.11
N ALA A 38 8.63 -2.48 12.15
CA ALA A 38 9.52 -1.36 12.48
C ALA A 38 10.17 -1.51 13.87
N HIS A 39 9.41 -2.01 14.85
CA HIS A 39 9.85 -2.13 16.24
C HIS A 39 10.46 -3.49 16.57
N ARG A 40 9.99 -4.58 15.93
CA ARG A 40 10.39 -5.95 16.28
C ARG A 40 11.44 -6.54 15.32
N THR A 41 11.54 -6.01 14.10
CA THR A 41 12.53 -6.40 13.09
C THR A 41 13.18 -5.17 12.45
N PRO A 42 13.83 -4.28 13.24
CA PRO A 42 14.36 -3.01 12.72
C PRO A 42 15.44 -3.20 11.66
N ASP A 43 16.30 -4.19 11.79
CA ASP A 43 17.33 -4.48 10.80
C ASP A 43 16.73 -4.96 9.48
N ARG A 44 15.70 -5.80 9.53
CA ARG A 44 14.94 -6.22 8.34
C ARG A 44 14.33 -5.02 7.62
N LEU A 45 13.79 -4.05 8.36
CA LEU A 45 13.28 -2.80 7.80
C LEU A 45 14.37 -2.03 7.06
N TRP A 46 15.53 -1.87 7.70
CA TRP A 46 16.67 -1.17 7.10
C TRP A 46 17.17 -1.84 5.83
N ASP A 47 17.34 -3.14 5.87
CA ASP A 47 17.82 -3.93 4.72
C ASP A 47 16.81 -3.89 3.58
N TYR A 48 15.51 -4.00 3.89
CA TYR A 48 14.46 -3.91 2.88
C TYR A 48 14.50 -2.57 2.15
N GLY A 49 14.55 -1.46 2.89
CA GLY A 49 14.59 -0.12 2.31
C GLY A 49 15.86 0.15 1.50
N LYS A 50 17.03 -0.22 2.03
CA LYS A 50 18.32 -0.02 1.35
C LYS A 50 18.43 -0.77 0.02
N THR A 51 17.89 -1.99 -0.03
CA THR A 51 17.99 -2.85 -1.22
C THR A 51 16.82 -2.65 -2.21
N ALA A 52 15.78 -1.92 -1.83
CA ALA A 52 14.56 -1.77 -2.62
C ALA A 52 14.81 -1.29 -4.06
N VAL A 53 15.64 -0.25 -4.22
CA VAL A 53 16.00 0.31 -5.53
C VAL A 53 16.80 -0.69 -6.36
N GLU A 54 17.79 -1.33 -5.78
CA GLU A 54 18.65 -2.31 -6.44
C GLU A 54 17.85 -3.53 -6.91
N ARG A 55 16.86 -3.97 -6.11
CA ARG A 55 15.94 -5.07 -6.45
C ARG A 55 14.89 -4.69 -7.50
N GLY A 56 14.84 -3.43 -7.93
CA GLY A 56 13.92 -2.95 -8.96
C GLY A 56 12.51 -2.62 -8.46
N LEU A 57 12.30 -2.48 -7.15
CA LEU A 57 11.01 -2.04 -6.62
C LEU A 57 10.74 -0.60 -7.05
N GLN A 58 9.52 -0.35 -7.50
CA GLN A 58 9.07 0.95 -7.99
C GLN A 58 8.05 1.61 -7.05
N VAL A 59 7.33 0.81 -6.26
CA VAL A 59 6.41 1.27 -5.21
C VAL A 59 6.48 0.30 -4.03
N ILE A 60 6.39 0.82 -2.81
CA ILE A 60 6.23 0.02 -1.59
C ILE A 60 4.90 0.38 -0.94
N ILE A 61 4.04 -0.62 -0.73
CA ILE A 61 2.81 -0.49 0.05
C ILE A 61 3.12 -0.99 1.45
N ALA A 62 2.94 -0.14 2.47
CA ALA A 62 3.28 -0.44 3.84
C ALA A 62 2.06 -0.29 4.75
N GLY A 63 1.63 -1.37 5.39
CA GLY A 63 0.53 -1.41 6.34
C GLY A 63 1.02 -1.52 7.78
N ALA A 64 0.45 -0.72 8.67
CA ALA A 64 0.76 -0.77 10.09
C ALA A 64 -0.40 -0.26 10.94
N GLY A 65 -0.50 -0.76 12.19
CA GLY A 65 -1.53 -0.39 13.15
C GLY A 65 -0.96 0.15 14.45
N GLY A 66 -1.78 0.93 15.15
CA GLY A 66 -1.42 1.56 16.42
C GLY A 66 -0.38 2.67 16.23
N ALA A 67 0.77 2.54 16.88
CA ALA A 67 1.97 3.33 16.58
C ALA A 67 2.55 2.89 15.23
N ALA A 68 1.90 3.28 14.15
CA ALA A 68 2.09 2.79 12.80
C ALA A 68 3.32 3.44 12.13
N HIS A 69 4.51 3.17 12.64
CA HIS A 69 5.75 3.83 12.21
C HIS A 69 6.35 3.24 10.91
N LEU A 70 5.94 2.04 10.51
CA LEU A 70 6.56 1.34 9.38
C LEU A 70 6.57 2.15 8.07
N PRO A 71 5.46 2.76 7.61
CA PRO A 71 5.48 3.50 6.36
C PRO A 71 6.47 4.67 6.36
N GLY A 72 6.46 5.49 7.41
CA GLY A 72 7.35 6.63 7.55
C GLY A 72 8.82 6.22 7.71
N MET A 73 9.08 5.19 8.48
CA MET A 73 10.43 4.62 8.65
C MET A 73 10.96 4.05 7.34
N MET A 74 10.11 3.38 6.56
CA MET A 74 10.47 2.89 5.23
C MET A 74 10.80 4.06 4.28
N ALA A 75 9.96 5.10 4.25
CA ALA A 75 10.20 6.29 3.44
C ALA A 75 11.54 6.98 3.76
N SER A 76 12.02 6.85 5.00
CA SER A 76 13.33 7.40 5.42
C SER A 76 14.52 6.61 4.87
N LYS A 77 14.31 5.38 4.37
CA LYS A 77 15.38 4.46 3.94
C LYS A 77 15.51 4.27 2.44
N THR A 78 14.55 4.73 1.68
CA THR A 78 14.53 4.56 0.23
C THR A 78 13.90 5.75 -0.48
N ARG A 79 14.30 5.99 -1.72
CA ARG A 79 13.60 6.93 -2.61
C ARG A 79 12.40 6.30 -3.34
N VAL A 80 12.19 5.01 -3.18
CA VAL A 80 11.00 4.35 -3.74
C VAL A 80 9.75 4.93 -3.07
N PRO A 81 8.74 5.37 -3.83
CA PRO A 81 7.50 5.89 -3.26
C PRO A 81 6.84 4.90 -2.29
N VAL A 82 6.41 5.39 -1.13
CA VAL A 82 5.72 4.60 -0.11
C VAL A 82 4.26 4.99 -0.03
N VAL A 83 3.39 4.00 -0.16
CA VAL A 83 1.94 4.11 0.04
C VAL A 83 1.62 3.51 1.40
N GLY A 84 1.09 4.31 2.31
CA GLY A 84 0.77 3.91 3.68
C GLY A 84 -0.68 3.46 3.83
N VAL A 85 -0.89 2.33 4.50
CA VAL A 85 -2.21 1.79 4.82
C VAL A 85 -2.38 1.77 6.34
N PRO A 86 -3.22 2.66 6.90
CA PRO A 86 -3.58 2.60 8.31
C PRO A 86 -4.43 1.36 8.58
N ILE A 87 -3.96 0.50 9.49
CA ILE A 87 -4.71 -0.70 9.89
C ILE A 87 -5.65 -0.36 11.04
N GLN A 88 -6.89 -0.84 10.97
CA GLN A 88 -7.88 -0.64 12.02
C GLN A 88 -7.41 -1.27 13.33
N THR A 89 -7.64 -0.56 14.45
CA THR A 89 -7.28 -1.00 15.80
C THR A 89 -8.50 -1.09 16.70
N ARG A 90 -8.40 -1.89 17.78
CA ARG A 90 -9.48 -2.00 18.77
C ARG A 90 -9.66 -0.72 19.58
N ALA A 91 -8.55 -0.11 20.01
CA ALA A 91 -8.57 1.01 20.94
C ALA A 91 -9.16 2.28 20.32
N LEU A 92 -8.72 2.63 19.11
CA LEU A 92 -9.05 3.91 18.45
C LEU A 92 -9.56 3.74 17.03
N SER A 93 -10.01 2.53 16.65
CA SER A 93 -10.63 2.24 15.35
C SER A 93 -9.75 2.58 14.14
N GLY A 94 -8.44 2.64 14.31
CA GLY A 94 -7.47 2.96 13.27
C GLY A 94 -7.11 4.45 13.17
N VAL A 95 -7.73 5.34 13.94
CA VAL A 95 -7.36 6.77 13.97
C VAL A 95 -5.94 6.98 14.49
N ASP A 96 -5.50 6.18 15.44
CA ASP A 96 -4.12 6.11 15.93
C ASP A 96 -3.15 5.70 14.81
N SER A 97 -3.49 4.69 14.02
CA SER A 97 -2.72 4.27 12.84
C SER A 97 -2.65 5.38 11.80
N LEU A 98 -3.77 6.01 11.50
CA LEU A 98 -3.87 7.09 10.52
C LEU A 98 -2.96 8.28 10.91
N TYR A 99 -3.05 8.76 12.13
CA TYR A 99 -2.23 9.88 12.60
C TYR A 99 -0.74 9.54 12.66
N SER A 100 -0.38 8.29 12.98
CA SER A 100 1.02 7.84 12.97
C SER A 100 1.66 7.88 11.57
N ILE A 101 0.85 7.78 10.50
CA ILE A 101 1.33 7.70 9.11
C ILE A 101 1.23 9.05 8.40
N LEU A 102 0.19 9.84 8.69
CA LEU A 102 -0.27 10.95 7.86
C LEU A 102 0.65 12.17 7.87
N GLN A 103 1.03 12.66 9.06
CA GLN A 103 1.74 13.94 9.24
C GLN A 103 3.27 13.78 9.12
N MET A 104 3.73 13.41 7.94
CA MET A 104 5.15 13.22 7.66
C MET A 104 5.90 14.56 7.57
N PRO A 105 7.16 14.61 8.04
CA PRO A 105 8.00 15.81 7.92
C PRO A 105 8.37 16.11 6.47
N ARG A 106 8.71 17.37 6.20
CA ARG A 106 9.22 17.78 4.90
C ARG A 106 10.43 16.95 4.48
N GLY A 107 10.38 16.41 3.27
CA GLY A 107 11.45 15.61 2.66
C GLY A 107 11.17 14.11 2.63
N TYR A 108 10.25 13.60 3.47
CA TYR A 108 9.93 12.17 3.59
C TYR A 108 8.43 11.91 3.52
N PRO A 109 7.80 12.12 2.35
CA PRO A 109 6.36 11.95 2.21
C PRO A 109 5.95 10.48 2.19
N VAL A 110 4.73 10.22 2.64
CA VAL A 110 4.02 8.94 2.49
C VAL A 110 2.65 9.23 1.87
N ALA A 111 2.29 8.53 0.80
CA ALA A 111 0.96 8.61 0.21
C ALA A 111 -0.02 7.78 1.05
N THR A 112 -0.73 8.43 1.96
CA THR A 112 -1.58 7.75 2.95
C THR A 112 -2.96 7.46 2.39
N MET A 113 -3.37 6.18 2.44
CA MET A 113 -4.72 5.72 2.07
C MET A 113 -5.69 5.83 3.27
N ALA A 114 -6.95 5.52 3.04
CA ALA A 114 -7.94 5.44 4.10
C ALA A 114 -7.63 4.31 5.09
N ILE A 115 -8.20 4.37 6.30
CA ILE A 115 -8.15 3.27 7.27
C ILE A 115 -8.71 2.00 6.62
N GLY A 116 -7.95 0.92 6.63
CA GLY A 116 -8.32 -0.34 5.99
C GLY A 116 -8.23 -0.33 4.46
N GLY A 117 -7.67 0.72 3.85
CA GLY A 117 -7.65 0.94 2.41
C GLY A 117 -6.62 0.11 1.63
N GLY A 118 -6.54 -1.20 1.86
CA GLY A 118 -5.61 -2.08 1.17
C GLY A 118 -5.83 -2.14 -0.35
N ALA A 119 -7.09 -2.27 -0.78
CA ALA A 119 -7.43 -2.30 -2.21
C ALA A 119 -7.02 -1.00 -2.92
N ASN A 120 -7.35 0.15 -2.34
CA ASN A 120 -6.96 1.44 -2.90
C ASN A 120 -5.44 1.65 -2.88
N ALA A 121 -4.72 1.07 -1.94
CA ALA A 121 -3.26 1.09 -1.97
C ALA A 121 -2.69 0.33 -3.17
N GLY A 122 -3.25 -0.84 -3.48
CA GLY A 122 -2.92 -1.60 -4.68
C GLY A 122 -3.22 -0.81 -5.96
N LEU A 123 -4.40 -0.18 -6.03
CA LEU A 123 -4.79 0.66 -7.17
C LEU A 123 -3.87 1.87 -7.32
N MET A 124 -3.53 2.55 -6.24
CA MET A 124 -2.61 3.69 -6.25
C MET A 124 -1.22 3.28 -6.77
N ALA A 125 -0.70 2.15 -6.30
CA ALA A 125 0.57 1.61 -6.81
C ALA A 125 0.50 1.31 -8.31
N ALA A 126 -0.58 0.68 -8.78
CA ALA A 126 -0.79 0.42 -10.19
C ALA A 126 -0.88 1.72 -11.01
N GLN A 127 -1.59 2.75 -10.51
CA GLN A 127 -1.68 4.06 -11.17
C GLN A 127 -0.31 4.75 -11.26
N MET A 128 0.53 4.68 -10.22
CA MET A 128 1.90 5.22 -10.25
C MET A 128 2.73 4.54 -11.34
N LEU A 129 2.63 3.22 -11.46
CA LEU A 129 3.34 2.46 -12.50
C LEU A 129 2.79 2.76 -13.90
N ALA A 130 1.49 2.94 -14.03
CA ALA A 130 0.79 3.19 -15.28
C ALA A 130 1.22 4.50 -15.96
N VAL A 131 1.78 5.45 -15.23
CA VAL A 131 2.35 6.70 -15.79
C VAL A 131 3.40 6.42 -16.87
N ALA A 132 4.16 5.32 -16.73
CA ALA A 132 5.21 4.92 -17.66
C ALA A 132 4.94 3.57 -18.37
N ASP A 133 3.76 2.99 -18.19
CA ASP A 133 3.38 1.68 -18.74
C ASP A 133 1.97 1.78 -19.38
N ALA A 134 1.94 2.03 -20.69
CA ALA A 134 0.70 2.22 -21.42
C ALA A 134 -0.25 1.00 -21.35
N GLY A 135 0.31 -0.21 -21.38
CA GLY A 135 -0.51 -1.42 -21.27
C GLY A 135 -1.14 -1.58 -19.89
N LEU A 136 -0.45 -1.15 -18.83
CA LEU A 136 -1.04 -1.10 -17.48
C LEU A 136 -2.08 0.03 -17.38
N ALA A 137 -1.82 1.19 -18.00
CA ALA A 137 -2.79 2.28 -18.02
C ALA A 137 -4.12 1.84 -18.63
N GLU A 138 -4.11 1.12 -19.76
CA GLU A 138 -5.31 0.56 -20.39
C GLU A 138 -6.05 -0.41 -19.44
N ARG A 139 -5.35 -1.27 -18.70
CA ARG A 139 -5.96 -2.18 -17.73
C ARG A 139 -6.59 -1.44 -16.53
N VAL A 140 -5.91 -0.40 -16.04
CA VAL A 140 -6.46 0.46 -14.96
C VAL A 140 -7.73 1.18 -15.42
N ASP A 141 -7.72 1.74 -16.64
CA ASP A 141 -8.88 2.43 -17.20
C ASP A 141 -10.05 1.46 -17.41
N ALA A 142 -9.80 0.27 -17.93
CA ALA A 142 -10.81 -0.77 -18.12
C ALA A 142 -11.40 -1.23 -16.77
N TRP A 143 -10.55 -1.42 -15.75
CA TRP A 143 -10.98 -1.79 -14.40
C TRP A 143 -11.89 -0.71 -13.79
N ARG A 144 -11.52 0.57 -13.91
CA ARG A 144 -12.34 1.70 -13.41
C ARG A 144 -13.67 1.83 -14.17
N ALA A 145 -13.65 1.65 -15.49
CA ALA A 145 -14.85 1.67 -16.30
C ALA A 145 -15.82 0.55 -15.90
N ALA A 146 -15.31 -0.66 -15.66
CA ALA A 146 -16.12 -1.78 -15.18
C ALA A 146 -16.74 -1.51 -13.80
N LEU A 147 -15.96 -0.93 -12.88
CA LEU A 147 -16.48 -0.51 -11.57
C LEU A 147 -17.60 0.52 -11.73
N THR A 148 -17.39 1.55 -12.53
CA THR A 148 -18.42 2.58 -12.82
C THR A 148 -19.70 1.94 -13.37
N ALA A 149 -19.58 1.03 -14.33
CA ALA A 149 -20.73 0.33 -14.94
C ALA A 149 -21.45 -0.59 -13.95
N SER A 150 -20.79 -1.05 -12.89
CA SER A 150 -21.37 -1.91 -11.86
C SER A 150 -22.29 -1.16 -10.87
N ILE A 151 -22.17 0.16 -10.80
CA ILE A 151 -22.95 0.97 -9.86
C ILE A 151 -24.36 1.17 -10.43
N ALA A 152 -25.36 0.70 -9.69
CA ALA A 152 -26.75 0.86 -10.08
C ALA A 152 -27.17 2.34 -10.02
N GLU A 153 -27.95 2.79 -10.99
CA GLU A 153 -28.51 4.14 -11.02
C GLU A 153 -29.62 4.32 -9.97
N GLU A 154 -30.40 3.25 -9.73
CA GLU A 154 -31.48 3.26 -8.76
C GLU A 154 -31.20 2.32 -7.58
N PRO A 155 -31.59 2.69 -6.35
CA PRO A 155 -31.50 1.79 -5.20
C PRO A 155 -32.46 0.61 -5.38
N LYS A 156 -32.09 -0.54 -4.77
CA LYS A 156 -32.95 -1.72 -4.66
C LYS A 156 -33.25 -1.94 -3.19
N ASP A 157 -34.50 -2.27 -2.90
CA ASP A 157 -34.89 -2.75 -1.58
C ASP A 157 -34.34 -4.17 -1.40
N ASP A 158 -33.73 -4.44 -0.23
CA ASP A 158 -33.18 -5.76 0.15
C ASP A 158 -34.34 -6.70 0.58
#